data_e40d190a577e42b0783cd8d48edc2048
#
_entry.id   e40d190a577e42b0783cd8d48edc2048
#
_cell.length_a   1.000
_cell.length_b   1.000
_cell.length_c   1.000
_cell.angle_alpha   90.00
_cell.angle_beta   90.00
_cell.angle_gamma   90.00
#
_symmetry.space_group_name_H-M   'P 1'
#
loop_
_entity.id
_entity.type
_entity.pdbx_description
1 polymer ?
#
loop_
_entity_poly.entity_id
_entity_poly.type
_entity_poly.pdbx_seq_one_letter_code
_entity_poly.pdbx_strand_id
1 'polypeptide(L)'
;MKFFKQEYLDYDYKDEIKRAEMNKLWKEACKSYSDYFRTIENSFSKRFIDLYYKHDGFHDAPIRSIIVEKMKKNKCNIRIALELNNIMFFMIYKNVISYTFNVPKDHKWFAGKMYW
;
A
#
# COMPACT_ATOMS: atom_id res chain seq x y z
N MET A 1 -3.73 8.56 5.12
CA MET A 1 -4.31 7.20 5.20
C MET A 1 -5.30 7.12 6.33
N LYS A 2 -6.33 6.29 6.19
CA LYS A 2 -7.39 6.16 7.21
C LYS A 2 -6.89 5.55 8.53
N PHE A 3 -6.05 4.51 8.44
CA PHE A 3 -5.59 3.76 9.63
C PHE A 3 -4.24 4.23 10.14
N PHE A 4 -3.33 4.52 9.24
CA PHE A 4 -1.93 4.86 9.56
C PHE A 4 -1.71 6.35 9.36
N LYS A 5 -1.58 7.07 10.47
CA LYS A 5 -1.39 8.52 10.46
C LYS A 5 0.09 8.86 10.55
N GLN A 6 0.50 9.91 9.85
CA GLN A 6 1.89 10.37 9.86
C GLN A 6 2.39 10.69 11.28
N GLU A 7 1.51 11.23 12.13
CA GLU A 7 1.85 11.55 13.52
C GLU A 7 2.34 10.35 14.34
N TYR A 8 2.00 9.11 13.95
CA TYR A 8 2.46 7.90 14.63
C TYR A 8 3.95 7.61 14.38
N LEU A 9 4.52 8.20 13.35
CA LEU A 9 5.93 8.07 12.95
C LEU A 9 6.74 9.35 13.20
N ASP A 10 6.07 10.49 13.24
CA ASP A 10 6.68 11.81 13.28
C ASP A 10 6.70 12.37 14.71
N TYR A 11 7.57 11.81 15.54
CA TYR A 11 7.73 12.20 16.93
C TYR A 11 9.19 12.07 17.38
N ASP A 12 9.53 12.68 18.51
CA ASP A 12 10.87 12.56 19.09
C ASP A 12 11.09 11.15 19.69
N TYR A 13 11.86 10.34 19.00
CA TYR A 13 12.19 8.96 19.43
C TYR A 13 12.98 8.88 20.75
N LYS A 14 13.56 9.98 21.20
CA LYS A 14 14.28 10.04 22.49
C LYS A 14 13.32 10.17 23.69
N ASP A 15 12.11 10.65 23.45
CA ASP A 15 11.04 10.72 24.46
C ASP A 15 10.43 9.31 24.61
N GLU A 16 10.79 8.62 25.69
CA GLU A 16 10.33 7.26 25.96
C GLU A 16 8.82 7.17 26.15
N ILE A 17 8.21 8.16 26.81
CA ILE A 17 6.76 8.23 27.04
C ILE A 17 6.04 8.38 25.71
N LYS A 18 6.51 9.30 24.88
CA LYS A 18 5.94 9.56 23.55
C LYS A 18 6.09 8.35 22.64
N ARG A 19 7.25 7.71 22.68
CA ARG A 19 7.50 6.48 21.90
C ARG A 19 6.54 5.35 22.30
N ALA A 20 6.34 5.12 23.59
CA ALA A 20 5.42 4.11 24.07
C ALA A 20 3.98 4.40 23.64
N GLU A 21 3.53 5.66 23.73
CA GLU A 21 2.22 6.10 23.28
C GLU A 21 2.03 5.89 21.76
N MET A 22 3.00 6.30 20.95
CA MET A 22 2.92 6.14 19.50
C MET A 22 2.98 4.67 19.06
N ASN A 23 3.77 3.84 19.74
CA ASN A 23 3.79 2.40 19.49
C ASN A 23 2.44 1.74 19.79
N LYS A 24 1.79 2.16 20.85
CA LYS A 24 0.43 1.68 21.18
C LYS A 24 -0.57 2.05 20.08
N LEU A 25 -0.57 3.30 19.63
CA LEU A 25 -1.44 3.78 18.56
C LEU A 25 -1.17 3.06 17.24
N TRP A 26 0.11 2.79 16.93
CA TRP A 26 0.49 2.02 15.76
C TRP A 26 -0.06 0.60 15.79
N LYS A 27 0.07 -0.09 16.93
CA LYS A 27 -0.47 -1.45 17.10
C LYS A 27 -2.00 -1.49 16.98
N GLU A 28 -2.69 -0.50 17.54
CA GLU A 28 -4.13 -0.35 17.38
C GLU A 28 -4.54 -0.11 15.93
N ALA A 29 -3.77 0.70 15.21
CA ALA A 29 -3.97 0.93 13.78
C ALA A 29 -3.77 -0.34 12.95
N CYS A 30 -2.73 -1.12 13.24
CA CYS A 30 -2.48 -2.40 12.58
C CYS A 30 -3.64 -3.38 12.81
N LYS A 31 -4.13 -3.46 14.04
CA LYS A 31 -5.30 -4.30 14.38
C LYS A 31 -6.55 -3.85 13.62
N SER A 32 -6.83 -2.57 13.62
CA SER A 32 -8.00 -2.00 12.92
C SER A 32 -7.93 -2.27 11.43
N TYR A 33 -6.77 -2.13 10.82
CA TYR A 33 -6.56 -2.44 9.42
C TYR A 33 -6.78 -3.93 9.12
N SER A 34 -6.23 -4.81 9.97
CA SER A 34 -6.41 -6.27 9.81
C SER A 34 -7.88 -6.67 9.92
N ASP A 35 -8.59 -6.10 10.87
CA ASP A 35 -10.02 -6.37 11.03
C ASP A 35 -10.82 -5.88 9.81
N TYR A 36 -10.50 -4.69 9.30
CA TYR A 36 -11.11 -4.17 8.08
C TYR A 36 -10.79 -5.05 6.87
N PHE A 37 -9.53 -5.45 6.68
CA PHE A 37 -9.12 -6.29 5.56
C PHE A 37 -9.89 -7.62 5.55
N ARG A 38 -10.11 -8.23 6.70
CA ARG A 38 -10.93 -9.45 6.81
C ARG A 38 -12.36 -9.26 6.32
N THR A 39 -12.92 -8.07 6.47
CA THR A 39 -14.28 -7.79 5.98
C THR A 39 -14.37 -7.74 4.46
N ILE A 40 -13.27 -7.41 3.76
CA ILE A 40 -13.23 -7.28 2.29
C ILE A 40 -12.46 -8.41 1.60
N GLU A 41 -11.85 -9.29 2.37
CA GLU A 41 -10.97 -10.36 1.86
C GLU A 41 -11.66 -11.22 0.79
N ASN A 42 -12.92 -11.55 1.00
CA ASN A 42 -13.70 -12.37 0.07
C ASN A 42 -14.02 -11.65 -1.27
N SER A 43 -13.83 -10.36 -1.37
CA SER A 43 -14.01 -9.62 -2.63
C SER A 43 -12.81 -9.71 -3.55
N PHE A 44 -11.69 -10.24 -3.07
CA PHE A 44 -10.50 -10.50 -3.89
C PHE A 44 -10.47 -11.94 -4.41
N SER A 45 -9.76 -12.16 -5.51
CA SER A 45 -9.55 -13.51 -6.00
C SER A 45 -8.74 -14.33 -4.99
N LYS A 46 -8.98 -15.64 -4.96
CA LYS A 46 -8.20 -16.55 -4.11
C LYS A 46 -6.70 -16.44 -4.38
N ARG A 47 -6.32 -16.36 -5.65
CA ARG A 47 -4.90 -16.19 -6.05
C ARG A 47 -4.28 -14.93 -5.46
N PHE A 48 -5.00 -13.81 -5.49
CA PHE A 48 -4.52 -12.57 -4.87
C PHE A 48 -4.30 -12.74 -3.38
N ILE A 49 -5.27 -13.31 -2.67
CA ILE A 49 -5.19 -13.52 -1.22
C ILE A 49 -4.04 -14.45 -0.85
N ASP A 50 -3.88 -15.56 -1.58
CA ASP A 50 -2.78 -16.50 -1.34
C ASP A 50 -1.40 -15.83 -1.52
N LEU A 51 -1.23 -15.02 -2.56
CA LEU A 51 -0.01 -14.27 -2.80
C LEU A 51 0.19 -13.15 -1.76
N TYR A 52 -0.87 -12.48 -1.37
CA TYR A 52 -0.82 -11.42 -0.37
C TYR A 52 -0.29 -11.93 0.97
N TYR A 53 -0.81 -13.05 1.47
CA TYR A 53 -0.33 -13.65 2.71
C TYR A 53 1.05 -14.29 2.57
N LYS A 54 1.33 -14.91 1.45
CA LYS A 54 2.64 -15.52 1.18
C LYS A 54 3.78 -14.50 1.16
N HIS A 55 3.52 -13.27 0.69
CA HIS A 55 4.51 -12.22 0.50
C HIS A 55 4.32 -11.03 1.44
N ASP A 56 3.77 -11.27 2.62
CA ASP A 56 3.62 -10.27 3.68
C ASP A 56 2.95 -8.96 3.20
N GLY A 57 1.85 -9.10 2.48
CA GLY A 57 1.08 -7.98 1.95
C GLY A 57 1.82 -7.17 0.89
N PHE A 58 2.85 -7.73 0.25
CA PHE A 58 3.75 -7.06 -0.69
C PHE A 58 4.51 -5.89 -0.06
N HIS A 59 4.71 -5.94 1.26
CA HIS A 59 5.44 -4.91 1.98
C HIS A 59 6.84 -4.70 1.39
N ASP A 60 7.20 -3.44 1.21
CA ASP A 60 8.47 -3.02 0.63
C ASP A 60 8.75 -3.51 -0.81
N ALA A 61 7.75 -4.03 -1.50
CA ALA A 61 7.91 -4.42 -2.90
C ALA A 61 8.12 -3.17 -3.79
N PRO A 62 9.23 -3.06 -4.54
CA PRO A 62 9.41 -1.96 -5.47
C PRO A 62 8.34 -1.93 -6.55
N ILE A 63 7.79 -0.76 -6.80
CA ILE A 63 6.90 -0.52 -7.94
C ILE A 63 7.77 -0.26 -9.17
N ARG A 64 7.65 -1.11 -10.19
CA ARG A 64 8.43 -1.00 -11.42
C ARG A 64 7.74 -0.19 -12.49
N SER A 65 6.43 -0.29 -12.59
CA SER A 65 5.65 0.50 -13.54
C SER A 65 4.20 0.65 -13.09
N ILE A 66 3.58 1.72 -13.54
CA ILE A 66 2.15 1.97 -13.40
C ILE A 66 1.65 2.31 -14.80
N ILE A 67 0.71 1.52 -15.30
CA ILE A 67 0.13 1.71 -16.62
C ILE A 67 -1.36 1.97 -16.47
N VAL A 68 -1.83 3.08 -17.03
CA VAL A 68 -3.25 3.43 -17.07
C VAL A 68 -3.75 3.22 -18.50
N GLU A 69 -4.64 2.27 -18.68
CA GLU A 69 -5.29 1.98 -19.96
C GLU A 69 -6.68 2.60 -19.97
N LYS A 70 -6.91 3.55 -20.85
CA LYS A 70 -8.24 4.16 -21.03
C LYS A 70 -9.21 3.14 -21.64
N MET A 71 -10.34 3.01 -21.00
CA MET A 71 -11.45 2.17 -21.47
C MET A 71 -12.63 3.06 -21.90
N LYS A 72 -13.68 2.43 -22.43
CA LYS A 72 -14.92 3.14 -22.79
C LYS A 72 -15.62 3.71 -21.55
N LYS A 73 -16.42 4.75 -21.74
CA LYS A 73 -17.32 5.34 -20.72
C LYS A 73 -16.58 5.91 -19.48
N ASN A 74 -15.49 6.64 -19.70
CA ASN A 74 -14.72 7.29 -18.62
C ASN A 74 -14.20 6.33 -17.54
N LYS A 75 -13.98 5.07 -17.88
CA LYS A 75 -13.34 4.07 -17.04
C LYS A 75 -11.95 3.77 -17.55
N CYS A 76 -11.10 3.34 -16.65
CA CYS A 76 -9.77 2.85 -17.00
C CYS A 76 -9.41 1.59 -16.24
N ASN A 77 -8.47 0.86 -16.78
CA ASN A 77 -7.76 -0.19 -16.05
C ASN A 77 -6.39 0.33 -15.62
N ILE A 78 -5.99 0.00 -14.42
CA ILE A 78 -4.67 0.36 -13.89
C ILE A 78 -3.91 -0.92 -13.61
N ARG A 79 -2.70 -1.04 -14.17
CA ARG A 79 -1.80 -2.15 -13.92
C ARG A 79 -0.57 -1.65 -13.21
N ILE A 80 -0.31 -2.20 -12.04
CA ILE A 80 0.89 -1.91 -11.25
C ILE A 80 1.79 -3.14 -11.26
N ALA A 81 3.01 -2.99 -11.72
CA ALA A 81 4.03 -4.03 -11.66
C ALA A 81 4.87 -3.87 -10.41
N LEU A 82 4.88 -4.91 -9.59
CA LEU A 82 5.67 -5.02 -8.36
C LEU A 82 6.76 -6.07 -8.55
N GLU A 83 7.91 -5.85 -7.97
CA GLU A 83 9.00 -6.84 -7.97
C GLU A 83 9.32 -7.26 -6.54
N LEU A 84 9.33 -8.56 -6.31
CA LEU A 84 9.69 -9.13 -5.01
C LEU A 84 10.47 -10.42 -5.25
N ASN A 85 11.68 -10.54 -4.67
CA ASN A 85 12.54 -11.73 -4.81
C ASN A 85 12.77 -12.13 -6.28
N ASN A 86 13.03 -11.16 -7.16
CA ASN A 86 13.21 -11.33 -8.61
C ASN A 86 11.99 -11.88 -9.36
N ILE A 87 10.82 -11.85 -8.73
CA ILE A 87 9.55 -12.23 -9.36
C ILE A 87 8.70 -10.98 -9.57
N MET A 88 8.13 -10.84 -10.77
CA MET A 88 7.22 -9.76 -11.09
C MET A 88 5.79 -10.15 -10.77
N PHE A 89 5.11 -9.29 -10.02
CA PHE A 89 3.68 -9.40 -9.75
C PHE A 89 2.94 -8.25 -10.42
N PHE A 90 1.77 -8.54 -10.96
CA PHE A 90 0.93 -7.51 -11.57
C PHE A 90 -0.38 -7.38 -10.78
N MET A 91 -0.62 -6.20 -10.24
CA MET A 91 -1.90 -5.84 -9.66
C MET A 91 -2.72 -5.13 -10.72
N ILE A 92 -3.92 -5.64 -10.98
CA ILE A 92 -4.81 -5.09 -12.02
C ILE A 92 -6.08 -4.60 -11.36
N TYR A 93 -6.32 -3.29 -11.48
CA TYR A 93 -7.56 -2.65 -11.06
C TYR A 93 -8.41 -2.41 -12.30
N LYS A 94 -9.58 -3.05 -12.35
CA LYS A 94 -10.49 -2.95 -13.50
C LYS A 94 -11.60 -1.96 -13.26
N ASN A 95 -12.03 -1.29 -14.32
CA ASN A 95 -13.16 -0.35 -14.31
C ASN A 95 -13.01 0.78 -13.27
N VAL A 96 -11.82 1.31 -13.14
CA VAL A 96 -11.53 2.43 -12.24
C VAL A 96 -12.17 3.71 -12.77
N ILE A 97 -12.96 4.36 -11.94
CA ILE A 97 -13.65 5.60 -12.30
C ILE A 97 -12.91 6.87 -11.88
N SER A 98 -12.06 6.77 -10.86
CA SER A 98 -11.17 7.86 -10.43
C SER A 98 -9.93 7.31 -9.76
N TYR A 99 -8.83 8.02 -9.92
CA TYR A 99 -7.56 7.69 -9.26
C TYR A 99 -6.73 8.95 -9.06
N THR A 100 -5.84 8.89 -8.08
CA THR A 100 -4.88 9.97 -7.81
C THR A 100 -3.53 9.36 -7.46
N PHE A 101 -2.47 9.87 -8.09
CA PHE A 101 -1.09 9.58 -7.73
C PHE A 101 -0.44 10.84 -7.17
N ASN A 102 -0.12 10.81 -5.88
CA ASN A 102 0.55 11.91 -5.21
C ASN A 102 2.03 11.58 -5.04
N VAL A 103 2.89 12.42 -5.63
CA VAL A 103 4.34 12.36 -5.39
C VAL A 103 4.69 13.51 -4.48
N PRO A 104 5.16 13.25 -3.25
CA PRO A 104 5.59 14.31 -2.34
C PRO A 104 6.73 15.13 -2.97
N LYS A 105 6.62 16.47 -2.97
CA LYS A 105 7.60 17.37 -3.61
C LYS A 105 9.01 17.21 -3.05
N ASP A 106 9.13 16.92 -1.77
CA ASP A 106 10.40 16.82 -1.05
C ASP A 106 10.91 15.38 -0.90
N HIS A 107 10.24 14.44 -1.54
CA HIS A 107 10.62 13.04 -1.44
C HIS A 107 11.77 12.74 -2.40
N LYS A 108 12.94 12.45 -1.84
CA LYS A 108 14.07 11.96 -2.63
C LYS A 108 13.83 10.49 -2.95
N TRP A 109 13.42 10.21 -4.17
CA TRP A 109 13.30 8.86 -4.67
C TRP A 109 14.68 8.23 -4.82
N PHE A 110 14.96 7.18 -4.04
CA PHE A 110 16.19 6.43 -4.22
C PHE A 110 16.18 5.76 -5.60
N ALA A 111 17.08 6.20 -6.47
CA ALA A 111 17.28 5.62 -7.81
C ALA A 111 16.01 5.48 -8.66
N GLY A 112 15.03 6.37 -8.51
CA GLY A 112 13.78 6.33 -9.28
C GLY A 112 12.86 5.17 -8.95
N LYS A 113 13.03 4.55 -7.79
CA LYS A 113 12.18 3.45 -7.34
C LYS A 113 11.07 3.96 -6.44
N MET A 114 9.85 3.50 -6.72
CA MET A 114 8.71 3.62 -5.83
C MET A 114 8.53 2.30 -5.06
N TYR A 115 8.05 2.40 -3.82
CA TYR A 115 7.73 1.22 -2.98
C TYR A 115 6.24 1.22 -2.65
N TRP A 116 5.70 0.04 -2.67
CA TRP A 116 4.33 -0.22 -2.28
C TRP A 116 4.07 0.05 -0.80
#